data_82244b7d14d1d7805c7b6a05fb9e4930
#
_entry.id   82244b7d14d1d7805c7b6a05fb9e4930
#
_cell.length_a   1.000
_cell.length_b   1.000
_cell.length_c   1.000
_cell.angle_alpha   90.00
_cell.angle_beta   90.00
_cell.angle_gamma   90.00
#
_symmetry.space_group_name_H-M   'P 1'
#
loop_
_entity.id
_entity.type
_entity.pdbx_description
1 polymer ?
#
loop_
_entity_poly.entity_id
_entity_poly.type
_entity_poly.pdbx_seq_one_letter_code
_entity_poly.pdbx_strand_id
1 'polypeptide(L)'
;ATDTPMNARLLSEAAEAGGIVANVVVDVAAGQRTGIPAGQPALELAQLIDRLPGLRLRGMLCYDGGAQHVKGFDARKRRALERLVPASETFALMQRSGLNTEIISGGGTGTDNIDHETAGSSDVQVGSYVFLDAQYLGIGGETNAEVYTDFQPSLTILTTVLNDRYEGRATTDAGAKACTINRP
;
A
#
# COMPACT_ATOMS: atom_id res chain seq x y z
N ALA A 1 4.01 8.31 9.22
CA ALA A 1 5.18 7.44 9.00
C ALA A 1 6.44 8.28 8.81
N THR A 2 7.60 7.70 9.09
CA THR A 2 8.91 8.30 8.82
C THR A 2 9.91 7.21 8.43
N ASP A 3 10.85 7.56 7.55
CA ASP A 3 11.88 6.68 7.01
C ASP A 3 13.31 7.20 7.21
N THR A 4 13.45 8.37 7.88
CA THR A 4 14.77 8.94 8.16
C THR A 4 14.91 9.43 9.60
N PRO A 5 16.12 9.34 10.21
CA PRO A 5 16.38 9.92 11.53
C PRO A 5 16.13 11.43 11.60
N MET A 6 16.42 12.15 10.52
CA MET A 6 16.21 13.60 10.44
C MET A 6 14.70 13.92 10.56
N ASN A 7 13.86 13.28 9.75
CA ASN A 7 12.43 13.51 9.79
C ASN A 7 11.80 13.12 11.13
N ALA A 8 12.29 12.02 11.75
CA ALA A 8 11.85 11.63 13.09
C ALA A 8 12.13 12.72 14.14
N ARG A 9 13.31 13.34 14.12
CA ARG A 9 13.67 14.43 15.02
C ARG A 9 12.83 15.68 14.79
N LEU A 10 12.69 16.12 13.54
CA LEU A 10 11.87 17.27 13.19
C LEU A 10 10.40 17.09 13.59
N LEU A 11 9.88 15.86 13.41
CA LEU A 11 8.52 15.53 13.83
C LEU A 11 8.36 15.58 15.36
N SER A 12 9.36 15.09 16.12
CA SER A 12 9.36 15.18 17.57
C SER A 12 9.38 16.63 18.06
N GLU A 13 10.28 17.45 17.51
CA GLU A 13 10.38 18.87 17.84
C GLU A 13 9.05 19.59 17.56
N ALA A 14 8.42 19.33 16.43
CA ALA A 14 7.12 19.93 16.09
C ALA A 14 5.99 19.45 17.03
N ALA A 15 5.99 18.19 17.41
CA ALA A 15 5.02 17.62 18.34
C ALA A 15 5.17 18.24 19.75
N GLU A 16 6.40 18.34 20.24
CA GLU A 16 6.72 18.97 21.53
C GLU A 16 6.31 20.44 21.54
N ALA A 17 6.63 21.20 20.47
CA ALA A 17 6.22 22.58 20.33
C ALA A 17 4.69 22.75 20.32
N GLY A 18 3.97 21.76 19.78
CA GLY A 18 2.52 21.68 19.78
C GLY A 18 1.90 21.14 21.08
N GLY A 19 2.71 20.73 22.05
CA GLY A 19 2.23 20.14 23.30
C GLY A 19 1.56 18.79 23.16
N ILE A 20 1.93 18.00 22.12
CA ILE A 20 1.35 16.69 21.83
C ILE A 20 2.42 15.61 21.75
N VAL A 21 1.99 14.35 21.79
CA VAL A 21 2.81 13.17 21.42
C VAL A 21 2.21 12.54 20.16
N ALA A 22 2.98 12.52 19.08
CA ALA A 22 2.53 11.97 17.80
C ALA A 22 2.75 10.45 17.72
N ASN A 23 1.72 9.69 17.31
CA ASN A 23 1.87 8.28 16.99
C ASN A 23 2.61 8.13 15.65
N VAL A 24 3.64 7.31 15.61
CA VAL A 24 4.52 7.14 14.43
C VAL A 24 4.80 5.67 14.17
N VAL A 25 4.83 5.31 12.90
CA VAL A 25 5.32 4.02 12.39
C VAL A 25 6.58 4.24 11.54
N VAL A 26 7.50 3.27 11.56
CA VAL A 26 8.65 3.26 10.66
C VAL A 26 8.20 2.84 9.26
N ASP A 27 8.47 3.62 8.24
CA ASP A 27 8.26 3.21 6.85
C ASP A 27 9.45 2.35 6.40
N VAL A 28 9.18 1.07 6.14
CA VAL A 28 10.18 0.08 5.71
C VAL A 28 10.02 -0.20 4.22
N ALA A 29 11.11 -0.12 3.48
CA ALA A 29 11.09 -0.27 2.04
C ALA A 29 10.67 -1.68 1.60
N ALA A 30 9.54 -1.79 0.91
CA ALA A 30 9.11 -2.97 0.14
C ALA A 30 9.09 -2.67 -1.37
N GLY A 31 8.65 -1.48 -1.73
CA GLY A 31 8.68 -0.93 -3.09
C GLY A 31 9.94 -0.10 -3.36
N GLN A 32 9.82 0.81 -4.33
CA GLN A 32 10.93 1.70 -4.74
C GLN A 32 10.61 3.19 -4.51
N ARG A 33 9.59 3.49 -3.72
CA ARG A 33 9.11 4.87 -3.55
C ARG A 33 9.67 5.53 -2.29
N THR A 34 9.47 4.91 -1.15
CA THR A 34 9.86 5.41 0.18
C THR A 34 10.33 4.25 1.04
N GLY A 35 10.80 4.55 2.22
CA GLY A 35 11.13 3.60 3.25
C GLY A 35 12.62 3.45 3.50
N ILE A 36 12.94 3.19 4.76
CA ILE A 36 14.30 2.83 5.18
C ILE A 36 14.56 1.35 4.84
N PRO A 37 15.79 0.94 4.52
CA PRO A 37 16.09 -0.48 4.33
C PRO A 37 15.66 -1.33 5.53
N ALA A 38 15.11 -2.53 5.24
CA ALA A 38 14.71 -3.50 6.23
C ALA A 38 15.89 -3.97 7.10
N GLY A 39 15.61 -4.57 8.24
CA GLY A 39 16.59 -5.10 9.18
C GLY A 39 17.19 -4.04 10.10
N GLN A 40 18.50 -4.03 10.25
CA GLN A 40 19.20 -3.20 11.22
C GLN A 40 18.92 -1.68 11.07
N PRO A 41 18.92 -1.09 9.85
CA PRO A 41 18.59 0.34 9.69
C PRO A 41 17.19 0.70 10.21
N ALA A 42 16.20 -0.13 9.94
CA ALA A 42 14.83 0.10 10.41
C ALA A 42 14.72 -0.07 11.94
N LEU A 43 15.43 -1.04 12.53
CA LEU A 43 15.50 -1.20 13.97
C LEU A 43 16.12 0.04 14.65
N GLU A 44 17.22 0.57 14.12
CA GLU A 44 17.87 1.76 14.68
C GLU A 44 16.96 2.99 14.61
N LEU A 45 16.22 3.15 13.52
CA LEU A 45 15.22 4.22 13.39
C LEU A 45 14.07 4.03 14.40
N ALA A 46 13.56 2.81 14.56
CA ALA A 46 12.52 2.51 15.55
C ALA A 46 12.97 2.81 16.97
N GLN A 47 14.21 2.42 17.34
CA GLN A 47 14.81 2.74 18.62
C GLN A 47 15.02 4.24 18.84
N LEU A 48 15.34 4.98 17.77
CA LEU A 48 15.41 6.44 17.84
C LEU A 48 14.03 7.02 18.15
N ILE A 49 13.00 6.62 17.39
CA ILE A 49 11.63 7.10 17.57
C ILE A 49 11.13 6.82 18.98
N ASP A 50 11.39 5.62 19.53
CA ASP A 50 10.97 5.21 20.85
C ASP A 50 11.59 6.06 21.99
N ARG A 51 12.75 6.67 21.74
CA ARG A 51 13.43 7.57 22.69
C ARG A 51 13.07 9.05 22.53
N LEU A 52 12.41 9.45 21.44
CA LEU A 52 12.07 10.84 21.19
C LEU A 52 10.80 11.25 21.95
N PRO A 53 10.85 12.30 22.81
CA PRO A 53 9.76 12.62 23.74
C PRO A 53 8.47 13.06 23.07
N GLY A 54 8.56 13.68 21.87
CA GLY A 54 7.39 14.09 21.09
C GLY A 54 6.75 12.95 20.30
N LEU A 55 7.30 11.73 20.32
CA LEU A 55 6.83 10.61 19.51
C LEU A 55 6.43 9.41 20.35
N ARG A 56 5.53 8.61 19.78
CA ARG A 56 5.19 7.27 20.28
C ARG A 56 5.28 6.29 19.13
N LEU A 57 6.24 5.37 19.22
CA LEU A 57 6.36 4.28 18.25
C LEU A 57 5.14 3.37 18.33
N ARG A 58 4.54 3.02 17.19
CA ARG A 58 3.38 2.12 17.10
C ARG A 58 3.66 0.87 16.26
N GLY A 59 4.80 0.79 15.61
CA GLY A 59 5.15 -0.32 14.73
C GLY A 59 5.76 0.14 13.43
N MET A 60 5.35 -0.47 12.32
CA MET A 60 5.91 -0.19 11.00
C MET A 60 4.85 -0.14 9.90
N LEU A 61 5.23 0.47 8.78
CA LEU A 61 4.51 0.46 7.52
C LEU A 61 5.41 -0.21 6.48
N CYS A 62 4.81 -1.04 5.61
CA CYS A 62 5.51 -1.68 4.52
C CYS A 62 4.54 -1.86 3.33
N TYR A 63 4.69 -1.04 2.28
CA TYR A 63 3.77 -1.02 1.15
C TYR A 63 4.48 -1.28 -0.18
N ASP A 64 4.09 -2.34 -0.91
CA ASP A 64 4.54 -2.59 -2.29
C ASP A 64 3.45 -2.25 -3.30
N GLY A 65 3.50 -1.04 -3.86
CA GLY A 65 2.61 -0.62 -4.95
C GLY A 65 2.80 -1.44 -6.23
N GLY A 66 3.98 -2.03 -6.43
CA GLY A 66 4.28 -2.85 -7.61
C GLY A 66 3.59 -4.22 -7.62
N ALA A 67 3.14 -4.71 -6.46
CA ALA A 67 2.39 -5.95 -6.37
C ALA A 67 0.93 -5.77 -6.80
N GLN A 68 0.35 -4.58 -6.64
CA GLN A 68 -1.09 -4.33 -6.75
C GLN A 68 -1.69 -4.68 -8.12
N HIS A 69 -0.91 -4.59 -9.19
CA HIS A 69 -1.38 -4.77 -10.57
C HIS A 69 -0.77 -6.00 -11.27
N VAL A 70 -0.18 -6.91 -10.52
CA VAL A 70 0.32 -8.17 -11.06
C VAL A 70 -0.86 -9.03 -11.50
N LYS A 71 -0.92 -9.38 -12.78
CA LYS A 71 -1.98 -10.23 -13.34
C LYS A 71 -1.89 -11.66 -12.83
N GLY A 72 -3.05 -12.24 -12.52
CA GLY A 72 -3.18 -13.58 -11.98
C GLY A 72 -2.94 -13.63 -10.47
N PHE A 73 -3.90 -14.22 -9.74
CA PHE A 73 -3.88 -14.26 -8.27
C PHE A 73 -2.60 -14.89 -7.71
N ASP A 74 -2.22 -16.09 -8.17
CA ASP A 74 -1.04 -16.79 -7.65
C ASP A 74 0.26 -16.04 -7.89
N ALA A 75 0.41 -15.40 -9.06
CA ALA A 75 1.58 -14.60 -9.38
C ALA A 75 1.65 -13.35 -8.49
N ARG A 76 0.51 -12.69 -8.28
CA ARG A 76 0.38 -11.54 -7.40
C ARG A 76 0.66 -11.89 -5.95
N LYS A 77 0.08 -13.00 -5.46
CA LYS A 77 0.30 -13.53 -4.13
C LYS A 77 1.78 -13.83 -3.87
N ARG A 78 2.41 -14.60 -4.75
CA ARG A 78 3.84 -14.89 -4.64
C ARG A 78 4.67 -13.62 -4.59
N ARG A 79 4.41 -12.68 -5.51
CA ARG A 79 5.12 -11.39 -5.56
C ARG A 79 4.96 -10.59 -4.29
N ALA A 80 3.73 -10.46 -3.75
CA ALA A 80 3.46 -9.70 -2.55
C ALA A 80 4.17 -10.33 -1.34
N LEU A 81 3.99 -11.62 -1.10
CA LEU A 81 4.58 -12.30 0.05
C LEU A 81 6.13 -12.32 0.00
N GLU A 82 6.73 -12.57 -1.16
CA GLU A 82 8.20 -12.50 -1.31
C GLU A 82 8.76 -11.11 -0.95
N ARG A 83 8.06 -10.05 -1.32
CA ARG A 83 8.47 -8.67 -1.01
C ARG A 83 8.30 -8.30 0.46
N LEU A 84 7.39 -8.95 1.16
CA LEU A 84 7.12 -8.70 2.56
C LEU A 84 8.01 -9.51 3.52
N VAL A 85 8.77 -10.50 3.04
CA VAL A 85 9.69 -11.30 3.88
C VAL A 85 10.65 -10.41 4.68
N PRO A 86 11.41 -9.46 4.08
CA PRO A 86 12.32 -8.62 4.85
C PRO A 86 11.61 -7.74 5.88
N ALA A 87 10.37 -7.32 5.60
CA ALA A 87 9.56 -6.56 6.54
C ALA A 87 9.14 -7.43 7.74
N SER A 88 8.69 -8.67 7.51
CA SER A 88 8.33 -9.61 8.57
C SER A 88 9.53 -9.93 9.48
N GLU A 89 10.71 -10.12 8.90
CA GLU A 89 11.95 -10.32 9.67
C GLU A 89 12.31 -9.10 10.50
N THR A 90 12.13 -7.89 9.94
CA THR A 90 12.33 -6.61 10.64
C THR A 90 11.36 -6.45 11.79
N PHE A 91 10.10 -6.78 11.58
CA PHE A 91 9.08 -6.77 12.62
C PHE A 91 9.44 -7.69 13.78
N ALA A 92 9.82 -8.93 13.49
CA ALA A 92 10.27 -9.86 14.50
C ALA A 92 11.54 -9.38 15.24
N LEU A 93 12.43 -8.66 14.56
CA LEU A 93 13.60 -8.03 15.16
C LEU A 93 13.21 -6.91 16.13
N MET A 94 12.26 -6.05 15.75
CA MET A 94 11.72 -4.99 16.61
C MET A 94 11.04 -5.59 17.85
N GLN A 95 10.24 -6.66 17.71
CA GLN A 95 9.61 -7.36 18.83
C GLN A 95 10.62 -7.91 19.82
N ARG A 96 11.65 -8.61 19.33
CA ARG A 96 12.72 -9.15 20.17
C ARG A 96 13.51 -8.06 20.91
N SER A 97 13.51 -6.84 20.37
CA SER A 97 14.15 -5.67 20.98
C SER A 97 13.24 -4.94 21.97
N GLY A 98 12.04 -5.46 22.26
CA GLY A 98 11.10 -4.90 23.22
C GLY A 98 10.40 -3.63 22.75
N LEU A 99 10.44 -3.32 21.45
CA LEU A 99 9.79 -2.15 20.87
C LEU A 99 8.29 -2.40 20.64
N ASN A 100 7.52 -1.33 20.60
CA ASN A 100 6.09 -1.42 20.25
C ASN A 100 5.93 -1.86 18.79
N THR A 101 5.21 -2.95 18.58
CA THR A 101 4.92 -3.58 17.29
C THR A 101 3.42 -3.86 17.15
N GLU A 102 2.59 -2.94 17.60
CA GLU A 102 1.13 -3.06 17.55
C GLU A 102 0.62 -3.01 16.10
N ILE A 103 1.34 -2.27 15.22
CA ILE A 103 0.91 -2.02 13.86
C ILE A 103 1.95 -2.58 12.87
N ILE A 104 1.51 -3.42 11.94
CA ILE A 104 2.08 -3.54 10.60
C ILE A 104 1.00 -3.15 9.61
N SER A 105 1.19 -1.99 8.96
CA SER A 105 0.29 -1.47 7.94
C SER A 105 0.90 -1.63 6.57
N GLY A 106 0.15 -2.19 5.64
CA GLY A 106 0.63 -2.40 4.27
C GLY A 106 -0.50 -2.80 3.34
N GLY A 107 -0.14 -3.40 2.20
CA GLY A 107 -1.12 -3.88 1.25
C GLY A 107 -1.98 -2.80 0.59
N GLY A 108 -2.73 -3.22 -0.39
CA GLY A 108 -3.63 -2.34 -1.12
C GLY A 108 -4.76 -3.11 -1.78
N THR A 109 -5.52 -2.48 -2.65
CA THR A 109 -6.71 -3.06 -3.28
C THR A 109 -6.43 -4.38 -4.00
N GLY A 110 -5.27 -4.53 -4.64
CA GLY A 110 -4.94 -5.76 -5.37
C GLY A 110 -4.40 -6.90 -4.50
N THR A 111 -4.11 -6.62 -3.22
CA THR A 111 -3.53 -7.59 -2.29
C THR A 111 -4.28 -7.67 -0.95
N ASP A 112 -5.49 -7.10 -0.88
CA ASP A 112 -6.31 -7.04 0.34
C ASP A 112 -6.57 -8.42 0.94
N ASN A 113 -6.74 -9.43 0.09
CA ASN A 113 -6.95 -10.83 0.46
C ASN A 113 -5.65 -11.67 0.52
N ILE A 114 -4.47 -11.01 0.48
CA ILE A 114 -3.15 -11.65 0.50
C ILE A 114 -2.33 -11.22 1.72
N ASP A 115 -2.29 -9.92 1.99
CA ASP A 115 -1.34 -9.34 2.95
C ASP A 115 -1.58 -9.78 4.39
N HIS A 116 -2.80 -10.24 4.72
CA HIS A 116 -3.12 -10.84 6.03
C HIS A 116 -2.32 -12.12 6.34
N GLU A 117 -1.75 -12.77 5.32
CA GLU A 117 -0.85 -13.93 5.50
C GLU A 117 0.54 -13.52 6.02
N THR A 118 0.86 -12.23 5.98
CA THR A 118 2.10 -11.69 6.57
C THR A 118 1.98 -11.63 8.08
N ALA A 119 2.93 -12.23 8.77
CA ALA A 119 2.92 -12.27 10.24
C ALA A 119 2.89 -10.85 10.84
N GLY A 120 1.90 -10.58 11.68
CA GLY A 120 1.71 -9.30 12.36
C GLY A 120 0.93 -8.25 11.58
N SER A 121 0.50 -8.53 10.34
CA SER A 121 -0.35 -7.61 9.58
C SER A 121 -1.59 -7.22 10.39
N SER A 122 -1.78 -5.93 10.60
CA SER A 122 -2.87 -5.37 11.41
C SER A 122 -3.93 -4.66 10.57
N ASP A 123 -3.55 -4.12 9.43
CA ASP A 123 -4.44 -3.39 8.53
C ASP A 123 -3.90 -3.34 7.11
N VAL A 124 -4.77 -2.99 6.16
CA VAL A 124 -4.45 -2.79 4.75
C VAL A 124 -4.76 -1.37 4.30
N GLN A 125 -3.93 -0.82 3.41
CA GLN A 125 -4.03 0.55 2.92
C GLN A 125 -4.82 0.62 1.61
N VAL A 126 -5.99 -0.01 1.57
CA VAL A 126 -6.85 -0.05 0.39
C VAL A 126 -7.42 1.33 0.07
N GLY A 127 -7.35 1.74 -1.20
CA GLY A 127 -7.86 3.03 -1.67
C GLY A 127 -8.68 2.89 -2.96
N SER A 128 -8.10 2.28 -3.98
CA SER A 128 -8.70 2.16 -5.31
C SER A 128 -10.00 1.33 -5.34
N TYR A 129 -10.25 0.49 -4.34
CA TYR A 129 -11.47 -0.31 -4.23
C TYR A 129 -12.75 0.55 -4.22
N VAL A 130 -12.66 1.81 -3.78
CA VAL A 130 -13.80 2.73 -3.70
C VAL A 130 -14.44 2.95 -5.06
N PHE A 131 -13.63 3.04 -6.11
CA PHE A 131 -14.12 3.24 -7.49
C PHE A 131 -13.90 2.03 -8.38
N LEU A 132 -12.90 1.22 -8.11
CA LEU A 132 -12.44 0.05 -8.85
C LEU A 132 -12.35 0.31 -10.35
N ASP A 133 -11.22 0.83 -10.79
CA ASP A 133 -10.99 1.14 -12.19
C ASP A 133 -10.77 -0.11 -13.07
N ALA A 134 -10.76 0.11 -14.38
CA ALA A 134 -10.62 -0.97 -15.35
C ALA A 134 -9.28 -1.72 -15.27
N GLN A 135 -8.22 -1.10 -14.72
CA GLN A 135 -6.94 -1.74 -14.54
C GLN A 135 -7.02 -2.81 -13.44
N TYR A 136 -7.64 -2.46 -12.29
CA TYR A 136 -7.89 -3.45 -11.24
C TYR A 136 -8.84 -4.56 -11.68
N LEU A 137 -9.88 -4.25 -12.46
CA LEU A 137 -10.76 -5.30 -13.01
C LEU A 137 -9.99 -6.36 -13.80
N GLY A 138 -8.95 -5.93 -14.52
CA GLY A 138 -8.16 -6.80 -15.39
C GLY A 138 -7.03 -7.58 -14.73
N ILE A 139 -6.85 -7.51 -13.39
CA ILE A 139 -5.76 -8.26 -12.73
C ILE A 139 -6.11 -9.72 -12.42
N GLY A 140 -7.41 -10.09 -12.48
CA GLY A 140 -7.90 -11.40 -12.07
C GLY A 140 -7.93 -11.60 -10.56
N GLY A 141 -8.87 -12.39 -10.08
CA GLY A 141 -9.05 -12.75 -8.67
C GLY A 141 -8.75 -14.21 -8.40
N GLU A 142 -8.94 -14.63 -7.16
CA GLU A 142 -8.75 -16.02 -6.74
C GLU A 142 -9.76 -16.97 -7.42
N THR A 143 -11.01 -16.53 -7.56
CA THR A 143 -12.11 -17.31 -8.12
C THR A 143 -12.34 -17.09 -9.61
N ASN A 144 -11.80 -16.03 -10.18
CA ASN A 144 -11.91 -15.71 -11.60
C ASN A 144 -10.57 -15.17 -12.12
N ALA A 145 -9.90 -15.94 -12.96
CA ALA A 145 -8.56 -15.62 -13.46
C ALA A 145 -8.50 -14.37 -14.35
N GLU A 146 -9.62 -13.99 -14.99
CA GLU A 146 -9.67 -12.88 -15.96
C GLU A 146 -10.15 -11.59 -15.32
N VAL A 147 -11.02 -11.66 -14.30
CA VAL A 147 -11.69 -10.51 -13.72
C VAL A 147 -11.52 -10.51 -12.21
N TYR A 148 -11.09 -9.39 -11.67
CA TYR A 148 -11.06 -9.17 -10.23
C TYR A 148 -12.46 -8.82 -9.73
N THR A 149 -13.02 -9.69 -8.89
CA THR A 149 -14.45 -9.63 -8.49
C THR A 149 -14.66 -9.33 -7.01
N ASP A 150 -13.59 -9.09 -6.24
CA ASP A 150 -13.66 -8.87 -4.80
C ASP A 150 -14.36 -7.54 -4.48
N PHE A 151 -14.27 -6.57 -5.42
CA PHE A 151 -14.99 -5.30 -5.35
C PHE A 151 -15.72 -5.01 -6.67
N GLN A 152 -16.70 -4.09 -6.62
CA GLN A 152 -17.50 -3.70 -7.78
C GLN A 152 -17.11 -2.30 -8.26
N PRO A 153 -17.08 -2.03 -9.60
CA PRO A 153 -16.93 -0.68 -10.12
C PRO A 153 -18.07 0.22 -9.64
N SER A 154 -17.74 1.35 -9.03
CA SER A 154 -18.72 2.33 -8.55
C SER A 154 -18.68 3.64 -9.34
N LEU A 155 -17.60 3.90 -10.08
CA LEU A 155 -17.48 5.06 -10.95
C LEU A 155 -17.61 4.62 -12.41
N THR A 156 -18.62 5.15 -13.11
CA THR A 156 -18.87 4.89 -14.53
C THR A 156 -19.01 6.19 -15.30
N ILE A 157 -18.77 6.13 -16.60
CA ILE A 157 -18.96 7.26 -17.51
C ILE A 157 -20.15 6.95 -18.41
N LEU A 158 -21.20 7.77 -18.34
CA LEU A 158 -22.30 7.70 -19.30
C LEU A 158 -21.80 8.18 -20.66
N THR A 159 -22.01 7.36 -21.68
CA THR A 159 -21.56 7.66 -23.03
C THR A 159 -22.57 7.21 -24.07
N THR A 160 -22.55 7.86 -25.24
CA THR A 160 -23.39 7.52 -26.38
C THR A 160 -22.52 6.87 -27.45
N VAL A 161 -23.00 5.75 -28.03
CA VAL A 161 -22.35 5.14 -29.18
C VAL A 161 -22.68 6.00 -30.44
N LEU A 162 -21.65 6.57 -31.04
CA LEU A 162 -21.75 7.37 -32.25
C LEU A 162 -21.71 6.51 -33.55
N ASN A 163 -20.93 5.42 -33.50
CA ASN A 163 -20.74 4.55 -34.66
C ASN A 163 -20.26 3.16 -34.20
N ASP A 164 -20.87 2.11 -34.69
CA ASP A 164 -20.57 0.69 -34.45
C ASP A 164 -20.33 -0.14 -35.71
N ARG A 165 -20.15 0.54 -36.87
CA ARG A 165 -20.07 -0.12 -38.19
C ARG A 165 -18.84 -1.01 -38.41
N TYR A 166 -17.86 -0.97 -37.51
CA TYR A 166 -16.67 -1.79 -37.62
C TYR A 166 -16.75 -2.95 -36.62
N GLU A 167 -16.48 -4.16 -37.07
CA GLU A 167 -16.48 -5.34 -36.22
C GLU A 167 -15.51 -5.21 -35.04
N GLY A 168 -15.98 -5.57 -33.86
CA GLY A 168 -15.18 -5.58 -32.61
C GLY A 168 -14.89 -4.22 -32.01
N ARG A 169 -15.46 -3.11 -32.52
CA ARG A 169 -15.29 -1.77 -31.95
C ARG A 169 -16.48 -0.84 -32.17
N ALA A 170 -16.68 0.03 -31.18
CA ALA A 170 -17.61 1.15 -31.31
C ALA A 170 -16.88 2.48 -31.02
N THR A 171 -17.34 3.55 -31.65
CA THR A 171 -16.90 4.92 -31.36
C THR A 171 -17.91 5.57 -30.41
N THR A 172 -17.46 6.18 -29.34
CA THR A 172 -18.30 6.85 -28.35
C THR A 172 -17.95 8.34 -28.24
N ASP A 173 -18.85 9.13 -27.66
CA ASP A 173 -18.64 10.54 -27.38
C ASP A 173 -17.79 10.78 -26.11
N ALA A 174 -17.63 9.77 -25.24
CA ALA A 174 -16.74 9.82 -24.07
C ALA A 174 -15.33 9.40 -24.46
N GLY A 175 -14.45 10.37 -24.65
CA GLY A 175 -13.03 10.16 -24.96
C GLY A 175 -12.15 11.17 -24.23
N ALA A 176 -10.88 11.25 -24.60
CA ALA A 176 -9.88 12.12 -23.94
C ALA A 176 -10.23 13.63 -23.98
N LYS A 177 -11.18 14.05 -24.83
CA LYS A 177 -11.71 15.42 -24.86
C LYS A 177 -12.84 15.64 -23.87
N ALA A 178 -13.55 14.60 -23.46
CA ALA A 178 -14.68 14.66 -22.54
C ALA A 178 -14.27 14.34 -21.11
N CYS A 179 -13.26 13.50 -20.91
CA CYS A 179 -12.75 13.13 -19.60
C CYS A 179 -11.24 12.88 -19.67
N THR A 180 -10.55 13.17 -18.57
CA THR A 180 -9.13 12.85 -18.42
C THR A 180 -8.98 11.37 -18.10
N ILE A 181 -8.23 10.65 -18.91
CA ILE A 181 -7.87 9.26 -18.67
C ILE A 181 -6.38 9.25 -18.36
N ASN A 182 -6.05 9.10 -17.09
CA ASN A 182 -4.67 8.82 -16.69
C ASN A 182 -4.44 7.32 -16.82
N ARG A 183 -3.49 6.97 -17.67
CA ARG A 183 -2.87 5.65 -17.59
C ARG A 183 -1.65 5.78 -16.69
N PRO A 184 -1.50 4.88 -15.68
CA PRO A 184 -0.27 4.82 -14.89
C PRO A 184 0.92 4.41 -15.75
#